data_96733be4fd4014b86093c23adf6bad67
#
_entry.id   96733be4fd4014b86093c23adf6bad67
#
_cell.length_a   1.000
_cell.length_b   1.000
_cell.length_c   1.000
_cell.angle_alpha   90.00
_cell.angle_beta   90.00
_cell.angle_gamma   90.00
#
_symmetry.space_group_name_H-M   'P 1'
#
loop_
_entity.id
_entity.type
_entity.pdbx_description
1 polymer ?
#
loop_
_entity_poly.entity_id
_entity_poly.type
_entity_poly.pdbx_seq_one_letter_code
_entity_poly.pdbx_strand_id
1 'polypeptide(L)'
;MKKLFIFITMATVAFAMMACNNNGNNKQNTDNKASTENTVSTPDASVELGKTFLENFYQGLEEAFDQEQEKAYEHVYKYVTPKAKQFLIDQYDYDCDGECMAIWLFLYEGGGDVVGTCQHTIEPADGLSYRVTNTYYYEGKKSYQYRVKLGLIKDGESFKIDSITPEDEEYFD
;
A
#
# COMPACT_ATOMS: atom_id res chain seq x y z
N MET A 1 -28.31 20.93 -25.82
CA MET A 1 -27.51 21.30 -24.65
C MET A 1 -28.43 21.29 -23.42
N LYS A 2 -28.46 20.20 -22.66
CA LYS A 2 -29.21 20.09 -21.40
C LYS A 2 -28.23 19.70 -20.32
N LYS A 3 -27.97 20.63 -19.39
CA LYS A 3 -27.11 20.40 -18.23
C LYS A 3 -27.87 19.56 -17.19
N LEU A 4 -27.38 18.38 -16.90
CA LEU A 4 -27.89 17.50 -15.84
C LEU A 4 -27.12 17.83 -14.56
N PHE A 5 -27.80 18.42 -13.58
CA PHE A 5 -27.26 18.63 -12.22
C PHE A 5 -27.57 17.36 -11.41
N ILE A 6 -26.50 16.66 -10.98
CA ILE A 6 -26.62 15.56 -10.02
C ILE A 6 -26.37 16.13 -8.63
N PHE A 7 -27.41 16.14 -7.79
CA PHE A 7 -27.30 16.46 -6.36
C PHE A 7 -26.80 15.24 -5.60
N ILE A 8 -25.59 15.35 -5.02
CA ILE A 8 -25.06 14.34 -4.08
C ILE A 8 -25.56 14.75 -2.68
N THR A 9 -26.44 13.95 -2.11
CA THR A 9 -26.90 14.09 -0.72
C THR A 9 -25.86 13.49 0.21
N MET A 10 -25.24 14.33 1.07
CA MET A 10 -24.43 13.90 2.20
C MET A 10 -25.32 13.24 3.27
N ALA A 11 -25.08 11.97 3.55
CA ALA A 11 -25.62 11.29 4.72
C ALA A 11 -24.64 11.46 5.89
N THR A 12 -25.00 12.27 6.87
CA THR A 12 -24.29 12.40 8.15
C THR A 12 -24.67 11.24 9.05
N VAL A 13 -23.71 10.35 9.35
CA VAL A 13 -23.87 9.31 10.38
C VAL A 13 -23.37 9.87 11.71
N ALA A 14 -24.28 10.05 12.64
CA ALA A 14 -23.98 10.43 14.02
C ALA A 14 -23.60 9.18 14.83
N PHE A 15 -22.36 9.11 15.31
CA PHE A 15 -21.92 8.10 16.28
C PHE A 15 -22.28 8.56 17.69
N ALA A 16 -23.18 7.82 18.35
CA ALA A 16 -23.48 7.96 19.77
C ALA A 16 -22.40 7.26 20.61
N MET A 17 -21.68 8.05 21.40
CA MET A 17 -20.79 7.51 22.45
C MET A 17 -21.62 7.00 23.64
N MET A 18 -21.57 5.70 23.90
CA MET A 18 -22.00 5.12 25.19
C MET A 18 -20.79 4.96 26.09
N ALA A 19 -20.67 5.84 27.06
CA ALA A 19 -19.77 5.68 28.19
C ALA A 19 -20.43 4.76 29.24
N CYS A 20 -19.86 3.59 29.46
CA CYS A 20 -20.19 2.78 30.64
C CYS A 20 -19.05 2.89 31.66
N ASN A 21 -19.31 3.69 32.67
CA ASN A 21 -18.54 3.72 33.92
C ASN A 21 -19.04 2.58 34.82
N ASN A 22 -18.19 1.66 35.24
CA ASN A 22 -18.53 0.76 36.34
C ASN A 22 -17.32 0.57 37.26
N ASN A 23 -17.46 1.21 38.43
CA ASN A 23 -16.55 1.11 39.56
C ASN A 23 -17.08 -0.04 40.47
N GLY A 24 -16.23 -0.99 40.81
CA GLY A 24 -16.59 -2.08 41.69
C GLY A 24 -15.39 -2.87 42.18
N ASN A 25 -14.87 -2.47 43.35
CA ASN A 25 -13.94 -3.27 44.15
C ASN A 25 -14.51 -4.65 44.46
N ASN A 26 -13.74 -5.75 44.26
CA ASN A 26 -13.63 -6.77 45.33
C ASN A 26 -12.42 -7.70 45.16
N LYS A 27 -11.94 -8.16 46.31
CA LYS A 27 -10.72 -8.91 46.61
C LYS A 27 -10.75 -10.37 46.14
N GLN A 28 -9.57 -10.83 45.68
CA GLN A 28 -8.88 -12.08 46.06
C GLN A 28 -9.63 -13.43 45.91
N ASN A 29 -9.20 -14.28 45.00
CA ASN A 29 -8.60 -15.58 45.35
C ASN A 29 -7.89 -16.26 44.17
N THR A 30 -6.81 -16.90 44.50
CA THR A 30 -5.91 -17.75 43.73
C THR A 30 -6.63 -18.96 43.14
N ASP A 31 -6.48 -19.26 41.83
CA ASP A 31 -6.20 -20.63 41.38
C ASP A 31 -5.74 -20.62 39.89
N ASN A 32 -4.59 -21.23 39.69
CA ASN A 32 -3.96 -21.49 38.39
C ASN A 32 -4.83 -22.36 37.47
N LYS A 33 -5.22 -21.82 36.31
CA LYS A 33 -5.55 -22.63 35.14
C LYS A 33 -5.04 -21.91 33.89
N ALA A 34 -4.01 -22.48 33.31
CA ALA A 34 -3.47 -22.04 32.01
C ALA A 34 -4.59 -22.11 30.97
N SER A 35 -5.17 -20.97 30.66
CA SER A 35 -6.01 -20.77 29.49
C SER A 35 -5.12 -20.13 28.43
N THR A 36 -4.83 -20.88 27.38
CA THR A 36 -4.21 -20.35 26.15
C THR A 36 -5.28 -19.47 25.50
N GLU A 37 -5.34 -18.21 25.91
CA GLU A 37 -6.06 -17.19 25.15
C GLU A 37 -5.30 -16.97 23.83
N ASN A 38 -5.90 -17.45 22.74
CA ASN A 38 -5.63 -16.94 21.42
C ASN A 38 -6.04 -15.46 21.42
N THR A 39 -5.14 -14.59 21.82
CA THR A 39 -5.26 -13.16 21.58
C THR A 39 -5.18 -12.97 20.08
N VAL A 40 -6.31 -12.87 19.41
CA VAL A 40 -6.42 -12.23 18.11
C VAL A 40 -6.03 -10.76 18.37
N SER A 41 -4.74 -10.45 18.16
CA SER A 41 -4.24 -9.09 18.26
C SER A 41 -4.98 -8.28 17.19
N THR A 42 -5.79 -7.34 17.62
CA THR A 42 -6.35 -6.30 16.73
C THR A 42 -5.15 -5.67 16.00
N PRO A 43 -5.16 -5.59 14.66
CA PRO A 43 -4.08 -4.93 13.91
C PRO A 43 -3.84 -3.54 14.50
N ASP A 44 -2.57 -3.15 14.65
CA ASP A 44 -2.23 -1.80 15.06
C ASP A 44 -2.86 -0.82 14.06
N ALA A 45 -3.60 0.17 14.56
CA ALA A 45 -4.26 1.17 13.70
C ALA A 45 -3.30 1.83 12.69
N SER A 46 -2.00 1.93 13.05
CA SER A 46 -0.97 2.43 12.15
C SER A 46 -0.71 1.49 10.96
N VAL A 47 -0.88 0.17 11.14
CA VAL A 47 -0.69 -0.82 10.08
C VAL A 47 -1.83 -0.72 9.06
N GLU A 48 -3.09 -0.59 9.52
CA GLU A 48 -4.22 -0.40 8.59
C GLU A 48 -4.13 0.93 7.82
N LEU A 49 -3.73 2.01 8.49
CA LEU A 49 -3.52 3.30 7.82
C LEU A 49 -2.38 3.23 6.79
N GLY A 50 -1.29 2.52 7.10
CA GLY A 50 -0.19 2.31 6.16
C GLY A 50 -0.61 1.48 4.94
N LYS A 51 -1.45 0.47 5.13
CA LYS A 51 -2.04 -0.30 4.03
C LYS A 51 -2.90 0.59 3.12
N THR A 52 -3.82 1.36 3.70
CA THR A 52 -4.67 2.30 2.97
C THR A 52 -3.84 3.34 2.20
N PHE A 53 -2.74 3.82 2.80
CA PHE A 53 -1.80 4.71 2.11
C PHE A 53 -1.21 4.05 0.84
N LEU A 54 -0.79 2.80 0.93
CA LEU A 54 -0.25 2.06 -0.23
C LEU A 54 -1.33 1.76 -1.28
N GLU A 55 -2.55 1.44 -0.88
CA GLU A 55 -3.68 1.26 -1.81
C GLU A 55 -3.90 2.53 -2.65
N ASN A 56 -3.91 3.71 -2.00
CA ASN A 56 -4.02 4.99 -2.69
C ASN A 56 -2.79 5.30 -3.57
N PHE A 57 -1.60 4.94 -3.11
CA PHE A 57 -0.37 5.10 -3.90
C PHE A 57 -0.44 4.29 -5.20
N TYR A 58 -0.79 3.00 -5.13
CA TYR A 58 -0.86 2.13 -6.30
C TYR A 58 -1.96 2.55 -7.28
N GLN A 59 -3.14 2.90 -6.78
CA GLN A 59 -4.21 3.43 -7.63
C GLN A 59 -3.75 4.68 -8.40
N GLY A 60 -3.14 5.65 -7.72
CA GLY A 60 -2.67 6.85 -8.38
C GLY A 60 -1.47 6.62 -9.30
N LEU A 61 -0.64 5.61 -9.03
CA LEU A 61 0.48 5.22 -9.90
C LEU A 61 -0.02 4.62 -11.21
N GLU A 62 -1.01 3.72 -11.16
CA GLU A 62 -1.65 3.16 -12.36
C GLU A 62 -2.30 4.25 -13.23
N GLU A 63 -3.10 5.14 -12.60
CA GLU A 63 -3.73 6.27 -13.29
C GLU A 63 -2.69 7.20 -13.95
N ALA A 64 -1.52 7.38 -13.34
CA ALA A 64 -0.45 8.22 -13.87
C ALA A 64 0.28 7.54 -15.04
N PHE A 65 0.51 6.23 -14.98
CA PHE A 65 1.10 5.47 -16.09
C PHE A 65 0.23 5.47 -17.35
N ASP A 66 -1.10 5.41 -17.18
CA ASP A 66 -2.05 5.47 -18.30
C ASP A 66 -2.04 6.83 -19.04
N GLN A 67 -1.52 7.88 -18.39
CA GLN A 67 -1.42 9.20 -18.97
C GLN A 67 -0.06 9.42 -19.66
N GLU A 68 0.99 9.60 -18.89
CA GLU A 68 2.35 9.90 -19.34
C GLU A 68 3.37 9.48 -18.28
N GLN A 69 4.55 9.00 -18.70
CA GLN A 69 5.64 8.59 -17.81
C GLN A 69 6.04 9.72 -16.82
N GLU A 70 6.04 10.96 -17.27
CA GLU A 70 6.35 12.13 -16.43
C GLU A 70 5.37 12.25 -15.26
N LYS A 71 4.08 11.94 -15.48
CA LYS A 71 3.05 11.94 -14.46
C LYS A 71 3.29 10.84 -13.40
N ALA A 72 3.77 9.68 -13.83
CA ALA A 72 4.15 8.62 -12.91
C ALA A 72 5.35 9.03 -12.05
N TYR A 73 6.36 9.72 -12.59
CA TYR A 73 7.45 10.29 -11.80
C TYR A 73 6.95 11.33 -10.80
N GLU A 74 6.12 12.30 -11.23
CA GLU A 74 5.52 13.31 -10.34
C GLU A 74 4.71 12.65 -9.20
N HIS A 75 3.99 11.57 -9.51
CA HIS A 75 3.25 10.80 -8.51
C HIS A 75 4.20 10.19 -7.50
N VAL A 76 5.20 9.42 -7.94
CA VAL A 76 6.16 8.76 -7.06
C VAL A 76 6.88 9.77 -6.15
N TYR A 77 7.31 10.93 -6.68
CA TYR A 77 7.95 11.98 -5.89
C TYR A 77 7.16 12.43 -4.66
N LYS A 78 5.83 12.38 -4.73
CA LYS A 78 4.96 12.79 -3.61
C LYS A 78 4.96 11.77 -2.47
N TYR A 79 5.26 10.50 -2.78
CA TYR A 79 5.05 9.39 -1.86
C TYR A 79 6.34 8.78 -1.31
N VAL A 80 7.50 9.06 -1.91
CA VAL A 80 8.78 8.50 -1.47
C VAL A 80 9.58 9.49 -0.62
N THR A 81 10.49 8.96 0.23
CA THR A 81 11.50 9.77 0.91
C THR A 81 12.65 10.12 -0.06
N PRO A 82 13.49 11.12 0.28
CA PRO A 82 14.71 11.38 -0.49
C PRO A 82 15.62 10.16 -0.63
N LYS A 83 15.67 9.29 0.39
CA LYS A 83 16.45 8.05 0.37
C LYS A 83 15.89 7.06 -0.64
N ALA A 84 14.56 6.82 -0.63
CA ALA A 84 13.92 5.93 -1.58
C ALA A 84 13.97 6.50 -3.01
N LYS A 85 13.84 7.83 -3.17
CA LYS A 85 14.05 8.50 -4.47
C LYS A 85 15.45 8.23 -5.01
N GLN A 86 16.49 8.43 -4.19
CA GLN A 86 17.88 8.19 -4.62
C GLN A 86 18.09 6.74 -5.02
N PHE A 87 17.52 5.79 -4.25
CA PHE A 87 17.56 4.37 -4.63
C PHE A 87 16.95 4.13 -6.02
N LEU A 88 15.79 4.70 -6.31
CA LEU A 88 15.15 4.55 -7.63
C LEU A 88 15.98 5.16 -8.77
N ILE A 89 16.66 6.27 -8.53
CA ILE A 89 17.59 6.87 -9.49
C ILE A 89 18.79 5.94 -9.72
N ASP A 90 19.39 5.41 -8.64
CA ASP A 90 20.55 4.53 -8.71
C ASP A 90 20.24 3.17 -9.38
N GLN A 91 18.97 2.76 -9.38
CA GLN A 91 18.51 1.53 -10.05
C GLN A 91 18.11 1.74 -11.52
N TYR A 92 18.08 2.99 -11.97
CA TYR A 92 17.78 3.30 -13.38
C TYR A 92 19.06 3.16 -14.21
N ASP A 93 19.10 2.19 -15.10
CA ASP A 93 20.31 1.80 -15.86
C ASP A 93 20.23 2.10 -17.38
N TYR A 94 19.21 2.86 -17.81
CA TYR A 94 19.05 3.28 -19.18
C TYR A 94 19.52 4.73 -19.40
N ASP A 95 19.85 5.07 -20.66
CA ASP A 95 20.16 6.46 -21.03
C ASP A 95 18.94 7.37 -20.80
N CYS A 96 19.17 8.52 -20.20
CA CYS A 96 18.11 9.43 -19.79
C CYS A 96 18.59 10.88 -19.81
N ASP A 97 17.80 11.76 -20.41
CA ASP A 97 18.02 13.20 -20.41
C ASP A 97 17.33 13.83 -19.18
N GLY A 98 17.91 13.66 -17.99
CA GLY A 98 17.37 14.24 -16.76
C GLY A 98 17.41 13.28 -15.55
N GLU A 99 16.53 13.51 -14.57
CA GLU A 99 16.35 12.61 -13.42
C GLU A 99 15.32 11.54 -13.74
N CYS A 100 15.76 10.38 -14.23
CA CYS A 100 14.91 9.22 -14.40
C CYS A 100 14.96 8.31 -13.18
N MET A 101 13.90 7.56 -12.96
CA MET A 101 13.77 6.65 -11.81
C MET A 101 13.26 5.28 -12.27
N ALA A 102 13.76 4.24 -11.65
CA ALA A 102 13.31 2.86 -11.84
C ALA A 102 11.93 2.63 -11.20
N ILE A 103 10.90 3.38 -11.64
CA ILE A 103 9.54 3.30 -11.06
C ILE A 103 8.86 1.97 -11.34
N TRP A 104 9.35 1.20 -12.34
CA TRP A 104 8.92 -0.18 -12.59
C TRP A 104 9.13 -1.10 -11.40
N LEU A 105 10.07 -0.80 -10.49
CA LEU A 105 10.28 -1.57 -9.25
C LEU A 105 9.07 -1.60 -8.30
N PHE A 106 8.07 -0.77 -8.51
CA PHE A 106 6.80 -0.87 -7.78
C PHE A 106 5.84 -1.87 -8.41
N LEU A 107 5.92 -2.09 -9.71
CA LEU A 107 4.96 -2.88 -10.49
C LEU A 107 5.55 -4.20 -10.98
N TYR A 108 6.79 -4.19 -11.48
CA TYR A 108 7.48 -5.37 -12.01
C TYR A 108 8.99 -5.16 -12.02
N GLU A 109 9.75 -6.23 -11.82
CA GLU A 109 11.19 -6.25 -12.03
C GLU A 109 11.49 -6.59 -13.51
N GLY A 110 12.56 -6.10 -14.08
CA GLY A 110 13.05 -6.56 -15.38
C GLY A 110 12.67 -5.77 -16.60
N GLY A 111 11.95 -4.68 -16.50
CA GLY A 111 11.80 -3.66 -17.57
C GLY A 111 11.19 -4.15 -18.89
N GLY A 112 10.52 -5.31 -18.88
CA GLY A 112 9.79 -5.84 -20.04
C GLY A 112 8.35 -5.34 -20.11
N ASP A 113 7.74 -5.42 -21.29
CA ASP A 113 6.33 -5.12 -21.47
C ASP A 113 5.48 -6.21 -20.83
N VAL A 114 5.00 -5.99 -19.61
CA VAL A 114 4.01 -6.88 -18.98
C VAL A 114 2.63 -6.49 -19.49
N VAL A 115 2.05 -7.37 -20.29
CA VAL A 115 0.74 -7.16 -20.93
C VAL A 115 -0.38 -7.71 -20.04
N GLY A 116 -1.47 -6.93 -19.88
CA GLY A 116 -2.68 -7.38 -19.20
C GLY A 116 -3.17 -6.41 -18.13
N THR A 117 -4.16 -6.85 -17.35
CA THR A 117 -4.68 -6.10 -16.20
C THR A 117 -3.91 -6.50 -14.95
N CYS A 118 -3.48 -5.52 -14.14
CA CYS A 118 -2.82 -5.76 -12.87
C CYS A 118 -3.82 -5.74 -11.70
N GLN A 119 -3.56 -6.57 -10.70
CA GLN A 119 -4.25 -6.53 -9.39
C GLN A 119 -3.18 -6.49 -8.30
N HIS A 120 -3.34 -5.55 -7.36
CA HIS A 120 -2.43 -5.41 -6.23
C HIS A 120 -3.02 -6.06 -4.98
N THR A 121 -2.24 -6.90 -4.32
CA THR A 121 -2.53 -7.39 -2.97
C THR A 121 -1.49 -6.86 -2.01
N ILE A 122 -1.92 -6.17 -0.95
CA ILE A 122 -1.05 -5.52 0.03
C ILE A 122 -1.23 -6.21 1.37
N GLU A 123 -0.18 -6.85 1.86
CA GLU A 123 -0.17 -7.60 3.11
C GLU A 123 0.86 -7.02 4.09
N PRO A 124 0.47 -6.76 5.36
CA PRO A 124 1.43 -6.38 6.37
C PRO A 124 2.52 -7.46 6.54
N ALA A 125 3.77 -7.02 6.70
CA ALA A 125 4.89 -7.87 7.05
C ALA A 125 5.35 -7.54 8.48
N ASP A 126 6.42 -6.76 8.67
CA ASP A 126 6.96 -6.43 9.98
C ASP A 126 6.81 -4.94 10.26
N GLY A 127 6.09 -4.56 11.31
CA GLY A 127 5.88 -3.15 11.69
C GLY A 127 5.16 -2.37 10.59
N LEU A 128 5.80 -1.35 10.03
CA LEU A 128 5.30 -0.57 8.90
C LEU A 128 5.90 -1.04 7.55
N SER A 129 6.22 -2.31 7.43
CA SER A 129 6.61 -2.93 6.15
C SER A 129 5.45 -3.73 5.58
N TYR A 130 5.34 -3.74 4.26
CA TYR A 130 4.26 -4.42 3.52
C TYR A 130 4.85 -5.18 2.36
N ARG A 131 4.32 -6.38 2.12
CA ARG A 131 4.55 -7.09 0.87
C ARG A 131 3.44 -6.72 -0.10
N VAL A 132 3.81 -6.22 -1.25
CA VAL A 132 2.89 -5.97 -2.35
C VAL A 132 3.11 -7.03 -3.40
N THR A 133 2.02 -7.72 -3.76
CA THR A 133 2.00 -8.71 -4.82
C THR A 133 1.24 -8.14 -6.00
N ASN A 134 1.92 -7.87 -7.08
CA ASN A 134 1.36 -7.44 -8.36
C ASN A 134 1.06 -8.69 -9.20
N THR A 135 -0.19 -8.92 -9.52
CA THR A 135 -0.62 -10.09 -10.32
C THR A 135 -1.21 -9.61 -11.63
N TYR A 136 -0.63 -10.05 -12.72
CA TYR A 136 -1.04 -9.71 -14.07
C TYR A 136 -1.87 -10.83 -14.68
N TYR A 137 -2.94 -10.44 -15.38
CA TYR A 137 -3.86 -11.35 -16.05
C TYR A 137 -3.92 -11.00 -17.53
N TYR A 138 -3.62 -11.98 -18.37
CA TYR A 138 -3.80 -11.90 -19.82
C TYR A 138 -4.94 -12.84 -20.26
N GLU A 139 -5.90 -12.32 -21.00
CA GLU A 139 -7.12 -13.07 -21.42
C GLU A 139 -7.84 -13.78 -20.24
N GLY A 140 -7.83 -13.15 -19.05
CA GLY A 140 -8.47 -13.67 -17.84
C GLY A 140 -7.70 -14.78 -17.13
N LYS A 141 -6.50 -15.14 -17.60
CA LYS A 141 -5.59 -16.07 -16.93
C LYS A 141 -4.45 -15.32 -16.27
N LYS A 142 -4.01 -15.81 -15.11
CA LYS A 142 -2.82 -15.32 -14.46
C LYS A 142 -1.61 -15.59 -15.36
N SER A 143 -0.86 -14.56 -15.72
CA SER A 143 0.29 -14.64 -16.64
C SER A 143 1.62 -14.35 -15.95
N TYR A 144 1.63 -13.39 -15.03
CA TYR A 144 2.84 -12.95 -14.34
C TYR A 144 2.53 -12.48 -12.93
N GLN A 145 3.47 -12.64 -12.03
CA GLN A 145 3.39 -12.11 -10.67
C GLN A 145 4.75 -11.57 -10.25
N TYR A 146 4.73 -10.40 -9.64
CA TYR A 146 5.90 -9.75 -9.07
C TYR A 146 5.64 -9.34 -7.63
N ARG A 147 6.62 -9.56 -6.76
CA ARG A 147 6.53 -9.20 -5.34
C ARG A 147 7.59 -8.19 -4.95
N VAL A 148 7.16 -7.17 -4.23
CA VAL A 148 8.04 -6.14 -3.68
C VAL A 148 7.70 -5.88 -2.22
N LYS A 149 8.73 -5.75 -1.38
CA LYS A 149 8.56 -5.31 0.01
C LYS A 149 8.79 -3.82 0.12
N LEU A 150 7.82 -3.10 0.66
CA LEU A 150 7.86 -1.66 0.88
C LEU A 150 7.90 -1.37 2.38
N GLY A 151 8.85 -0.54 2.82
CA GLY A 151 8.89 -0.03 4.19
C GLY A 151 8.41 1.41 4.23
N LEU A 152 7.51 1.72 5.17
CA LEU A 152 6.97 3.05 5.39
C LEU A 152 7.57 3.71 6.61
N ILE A 153 7.67 5.05 6.58
CA ILE A 153 7.88 5.89 7.76
C ILE A 153 6.72 6.87 7.90
N LYS A 154 6.46 7.33 9.12
CA LYS A 154 5.49 8.41 9.36
C LYS A 154 6.04 9.74 8.86
N ASP A 155 5.17 10.51 8.19
CA ASP A 155 5.43 11.87 7.73
C ASP A 155 4.23 12.77 8.13
N GLY A 156 4.31 13.35 9.33
CA GLY A 156 3.19 14.03 9.97
C GLY A 156 2.03 13.07 10.25
N GLU A 157 0.85 13.37 9.68
CA GLU A 157 -0.35 12.54 9.80
C GLU A 157 -0.44 11.46 8.69
N SER A 158 0.53 11.41 7.77
CA SER A 158 0.59 10.48 6.65
C SER A 158 1.83 9.59 6.73
N PHE A 159 2.20 8.99 5.59
CA PHE A 159 3.37 8.14 5.44
C PHE A 159 4.18 8.53 4.21
N LYS A 160 5.43 8.03 4.16
CA LYS A 160 6.29 8.01 2.98
C LYS A 160 6.88 6.60 2.82
N ILE A 161 7.09 6.17 1.59
CA ILE A 161 7.85 4.97 1.27
C ILE A 161 9.33 5.31 1.47
N ASP A 162 10.01 4.59 2.38
CA ASP A 162 11.42 4.80 2.73
C ASP A 162 12.34 3.70 2.21
N SER A 163 11.80 2.52 1.97
CA SER A 163 12.56 1.40 1.40
C SER A 163 11.74 0.61 0.40
N ILE A 164 12.42 0.15 -0.64
CA ILE A 164 11.87 -0.65 -1.74
C ILE A 164 12.82 -1.84 -1.89
N THR A 165 12.29 -3.05 -1.77
CA THR A 165 13.07 -4.28 -1.86
C THR A 165 12.34 -5.24 -2.79
N PRO A 166 12.76 -5.40 -4.04
CA PRO A 166 12.32 -6.48 -4.91
C PRO A 166 12.49 -7.84 -4.22
N GLU A 167 11.49 -8.71 -4.31
CA GLU A 167 11.56 -10.03 -3.68
C GLU A 167 11.70 -11.16 -4.73
N ASP A 168 10.66 -11.37 -5.51
CA ASP A 168 10.61 -12.43 -6.51
C ASP A 168 9.61 -12.13 -7.64
N GLU A 169 9.78 -12.87 -8.74
CA GLU A 169 8.86 -12.86 -9.88
C GLU A 169 8.53 -14.28 -10.31
N GLU A 170 7.35 -14.47 -10.89
CA GLU A 170 6.85 -15.77 -11.33
C GLU A 170 6.03 -15.64 -12.62
N TYR A 171 6.36 -16.43 -13.63
CA TYR A 171 5.61 -16.55 -14.88
C TYR A 171 4.70 -17.77 -14.84
N PHE A 172 3.49 -17.64 -15.38
CA PHE A 172 2.50 -18.70 -15.44
C PHE A 172 2.19 -19.05 -16.90
N ASP A 173 2.18 -20.35 -17.22
CA ASP A 173 1.88 -20.91 -18.54
C ASP A 173 0.35 -20.95 -18.84
#